data_d45370775565cb9395ed7b2dde877608
#
_entry.id   d45370775565cb9395ed7b2dde877608
#
_cell.length_a   1.000
_cell.length_b   1.000
_cell.length_c   1.000
_cell.angle_alpha   90.00
_cell.angle_beta   90.00
_cell.angle_gamma   90.00
#
_symmetry.space_group_name_H-M   'P 1'
#
loop_
_entity.id
_entity.type
_entity.pdbx_description
1 polymer ?
#
loop_
_entity_poly.entity_id
_entity_poly.type
_entity_poly.pdbx_seq_one_letter_code
_entity_poly.pdbx_strand_id
1 'polypeptide(L)'
;MTNDILYQIVVWAVVIIFAVAAISGAVVFLNKKTSTTLIEDSDSTFTIGNKYSVSLIDADGNKLANRTINLAFTDSDGNTEYYDVSTNEKGVAKLKIDLPKGNYSVNASFGGDDKFKASSFTQNIRVKNKPQEKTSSSSVATSGKTITPSYEYEKYDGEYKMFTDERDGELFTDVLSWDENAGCYHW
;
A
#
# COMPACT_ATOMS: atom_id res chain seq x y z
N MET A 1 -35.94 60.63 30.74
CA MET A 1 -34.89 60.75 29.70
C MET A 1 -33.66 59.90 29.95
N THR A 2 -33.19 59.71 31.16
CA THR A 2 -32.01 58.87 31.49
C THR A 2 -32.28 57.35 31.45
N ASN A 3 -33.49 56.93 31.82
CA ASN A 3 -33.83 55.50 31.85
C ASN A 3 -33.95 54.88 30.44
N ASP A 4 -34.39 55.65 29.44
CA ASP A 4 -34.55 55.18 28.07
C ASP A 4 -33.16 54.94 27.42
N ILE A 5 -32.20 55.82 27.70
CA ILE A 5 -30.84 55.68 27.19
C ILE A 5 -30.17 54.44 27.81
N LEU A 6 -30.34 54.26 29.14
CA LEU A 6 -29.79 53.14 29.86
C LEU A 6 -30.38 51.80 29.33
N TYR A 7 -31.68 51.76 29.09
CA TYR A 7 -32.37 50.60 28.49
C TYR A 7 -31.82 50.27 27.09
N GLN A 8 -31.65 51.28 26.24
CA GLN A 8 -31.07 51.11 24.93
C GLN A 8 -29.64 50.55 24.96
N ILE A 9 -28.80 51.06 25.88
CA ILE A 9 -27.44 50.55 26.03
C ILE A 9 -27.44 49.09 26.46
N VAL A 10 -28.30 48.67 27.37
CA VAL A 10 -28.41 47.29 27.83
C VAL A 10 -28.90 46.39 26.71
N VAL A 11 -29.89 46.82 25.95
CA VAL A 11 -30.40 46.02 24.78
C VAL A 11 -29.29 45.83 23.75
N TRP A 12 -28.57 46.88 23.37
CA TRP A 12 -27.47 46.75 22.42
C TRP A 12 -26.33 45.90 22.96
N ALA A 13 -26.00 45.97 24.23
CA ALA A 13 -25.00 45.11 24.83
C ALA A 13 -25.37 43.61 24.76
N VAL A 14 -26.63 43.30 25.04
CA VAL A 14 -27.15 41.94 24.92
C VAL A 14 -27.11 41.44 23.46
N VAL A 15 -27.52 42.27 22.49
CA VAL A 15 -27.46 41.93 21.06
C VAL A 15 -26.02 41.65 20.60
N ILE A 16 -25.09 42.49 21.05
CA ILE A 16 -23.66 42.29 20.72
C ILE A 16 -23.13 40.97 21.32
N ILE A 17 -23.49 40.65 22.57
CA ILE A 17 -23.08 39.37 23.20
C ILE A 17 -23.63 38.17 22.41
N PHE A 18 -24.91 38.20 22.01
CA PHE A 18 -25.50 37.13 21.21
C PHE A 18 -24.86 37.04 19.83
N ALA A 19 -24.55 38.17 19.18
CA ALA A 19 -23.85 38.18 17.89
C ALA A 19 -22.43 37.58 18.00
N VAL A 20 -21.68 37.95 19.03
CA VAL A 20 -20.34 37.38 19.29
C VAL A 20 -20.41 35.88 19.60
N ALA A 21 -21.38 35.46 20.41
CA ALA A 21 -21.58 34.04 20.71
C ALA A 21 -21.97 33.22 19.45
N ALA A 22 -22.83 33.77 18.59
CA ALA A 22 -23.19 33.14 17.33
C ALA A 22 -22.03 33.02 16.35
N ILE A 23 -21.19 34.06 16.24
CA ILE A 23 -19.99 34.04 15.39
C ILE A 23 -18.95 33.05 15.96
N SER A 24 -18.72 33.04 17.28
CA SER A 24 -17.79 32.10 17.93
C SER A 24 -18.28 30.65 17.74
N GLY A 25 -19.57 30.39 17.90
CA GLY A 25 -20.15 29.06 17.67
C GLY A 25 -20.04 28.62 16.21
N ALA A 26 -20.26 29.50 15.25
CA ALA A 26 -20.09 29.22 13.83
C ALA A 26 -18.63 28.90 13.45
N VAL A 27 -17.68 29.66 14.00
CA VAL A 27 -16.24 29.40 13.75
C VAL A 27 -15.81 28.05 14.31
N VAL A 28 -16.28 27.67 15.49
CA VAL A 28 -15.95 26.34 16.08
C VAL A 28 -16.58 25.20 15.24
N PHE A 29 -17.78 25.40 14.68
CA PHE A 29 -18.44 24.40 13.84
C PHE A 29 -17.78 24.26 12.48
N LEU A 30 -17.27 25.35 11.88
CA LEU A 30 -16.57 25.35 10.59
C LEU A 30 -15.20 24.72 10.62
N ASN A 31 -14.55 24.65 11.80
CA ASN A 31 -13.22 24.08 11.96
C ASN A 31 -13.19 22.60 12.37
N LYS A 32 -14.33 21.91 12.36
CA LYS A 32 -14.37 20.49 12.70
C LYS A 32 -13.84 19.64 11.55
N LYS A 33 -12.59 19.22 11.65
CA LYS A 33 -11.98 18.29 10.69
C LYS A 33 -12.67 16.93 10.71
N THR A 34 -12.91 16.37 9.54
CA THR A 34 -13.45 15.02 9.36
C THR A 34 -12.37 13.98 9.67
N SER A 35 -12.74 12.90 10.34
CA SER A 35 -11.81 11.78 10.60
C SER A 35 -11.49 11.04 9.31
N THR A 36 -10.28 10.48 9.22
CA THR A 36 -9.87 9.65 8.09
C THR A 36 -9.44 8.27 8.57
N THR A 37 -9.41 7.32 7.66
CA THR A 37 -8.91 5.98 7.88
C THR A 37 -8.01 5.60 6.71
N LEU A 38 -6.80 5.13 7.02
CA LEU A 38 -5.94 4.45 6.07
C LEU A 38 -6.26 2.96 6.11
N ILE A 39 -6.47 2.37 4.94
CA ILE A 39 -6.78 0.95 4.76
C ILE A 39 -5.65 0.35 3.96
N GLU A 40 -5.13 -0.77 4.43
CA GLU A 40 -4.22 -1.59 3.66
C GLU A 40 -4.98 -2.35 2.56
N ASP A 41 -4.49 -2.23 1.33
CA ASP A 41 -5.04 -2.90 0.15
C ASP A 41 -4.06 -3.95 -0.42
N SER A 42 -3.08 -4.39 0.37
CA SER A 42 -1.99 -5.25 -0.09
C SER A 42 -1.80 -6.47 0.79
N ASP A 43 -1.23 -7.52 0.23
CA ASP A 43 -0.82 -8.71 0.97
C ASP A 43 0.35 -8.40 1.92
N SER A 44 0.56 -9.27 2.90
CA SER A 44 1.71 -9.18 3.82
C SER A 44 3.02 -9.72 3.22
N THR A 45 2.97 -10.34 2.03
CA THR A 45 4.14 -10.88 1.33
C THR A 45 4.27 -10.27 -0.06
N PHE A 46 5.44 -9.73 -0.35
CA PHE A 46 5.77 -9.08 -1.61
C PHE A 46 6.97 -9.73 -2.28
N THR A 47 6.98 -9.70 -3.60
CA THR A 47 8.17 -9.93 -4.42
C THR A 47 8.75 -8.59 -4.84
N ILE A 48 10.08 -8.46 -4.91
CA ILE A 48 10.75 -7.25 -5.42
C ILE A 48 10.13 -6.86 -6.77
N GLY A 49 9.69 -5.60 -6.88
CA GLY A 49 9.00 -5.07 -8.05
C GLY A 49 7.47 -5.08 -7.97
N ASN A 50 6.87 -5.78 -6.99
CA ASN A 50 5.44 -5.68 -6.70
C ASN A 50 5.09 -4.29 -6.17
N LYS A 51 3.79 -3.98 -6.13
CA LYS A 51 3.31 -2.69 -5.63
C LYS A 51 2.67 -2.85 -4.26
N TYR A 52 3.14 -2.05 -3.31
CA TYR A 52 2.46 -1.83 -2.04
C TYR A 52 1.37 -0.78 -2.24
N SER A 53 0.16 -1.01 -1.73
CA SER A 53 -1.00 -0.15 -1.94
C SER A 53 -1.71 0.15 -0.63
N VAL A 54 -2.09 1.41 -0.44
CA VAL A 54 -2.91 1.87 0.68
C VAL A 54 -4.03 2.77 0.16
N SER A 55 -5.21 2.67 0.76
CA SER A 55 -6.36 3.54 0.47
C SER A 55 -6.61 4.50 1.62
N LEU A 56 -6.94 5.74 1.30
CA LEU A 56 -7.36 6.76 2.24
C LEU A 56 -8.84 7.10 2.03
N ILE A 57 -9.63 6.98 3.10
CA ILE A 57 -11.06 7.32 3.11
C ILE A 57 -11.37 8.26 4.27
N ASP A 58 -12.48 9.01 4.15
CA ASP A 58 -13.05 9.79 5.25
C ASP A 58 -14.03 8.95 6.10
N ALA A 59 -14.62 9.58 7.12
CA ALA A 59 -15.56 8.94 8.03
C ALA A 59 -16.86 8.47 7.35
N ASP A 60 -17.21 9.04 6.19
CA ASP A 60 -18.38 8.69 5.39
C ASP A 60 -18.07 7.64 4.32
N GLY A 61 -16.79 7.17 4.25
CA GLY A 61 -16.31 6.20 3.28
C GLY A 61 -15.93 6.78 1.92
N ASN A 62 -15.90 8.11 1.78
CA ASN A 62 -15.51 8.74 0.53
C ASN A 62 -13.99 8.60 0.32
N LYS A 63 -13.61 8.30 -0.89
CA LYS A 63 -12.22 8.16 -1.32
C LYS A 63 -11.53 9.54 -1.40
N LEU A 64 -10.37 9.68 -0.77
CA LEU A 64 -9.63 10.94 -0.72
C LEU A 64 -8.49 10.96 -1.73
N ALA A 65 -8.70 11.64 -2.83
CA ALA A 65 -7.71 11.82 -3.90
C ALA A 65 -6.73 12.95 -3.61
N ASN A 66 -5.54 12.89 -4.24
CA ASN A 66 -4.50 13.92 -4.18
C ASN A 66 -4.05 14.24 -2.74
N ARG A 67 -3.90 13.20 -1.92
CA ARG A 67 -3.36 13.30 -0.55
C ARG A 67 -2.03 12.58 -0.48
N THR A 68 -1.06 13.23 0.17
CA THR A 68 0.26 12.63 0.39
C THR A 68 0.20 11.67 1.57
N ILE A 69 0.63 10.44 1.33
CA ILE A 69 0.82 9.40 2.34
C ILE A 69 2.31 9.21 2.52
N ASN A 70 2.79 9.28 3.74
CA ASN A 70 4.16 8.95 4.10
C ASN A 70 4.21 7.46 4.46
N LEU A 71 5.11 6.74 3.83
CA LEU A 71 5.39 5.32 4.08
C LEU A 71 6.80 5.20 4.64
N ALA A 72 6.94 4.61 5.82
CA ALA A 72 8.21 4.32 6.45
C ALA A 72 8.39 2.81 6.57
N PHE A 73 9.42 2.27 5.91
CA PHE A 73 9.77 0.85 5.92
C PHE A 73 10.99 0.66 6.82
N THR A 74 10.82 0.00 7.95
CA THR A 74 11.89 -0.28 8.92
C THR A 74 12.26 -1.76 8.84
N ASP A 75 13.53 -2.05 8.56
CA ASP A 75 14.08 -3.42 8.52
C ASP A 75 14.30 -3.99 9.93
N SER A 76 14.77 -5.25 10.00
CA SER A 76 15.09 -5.93 11.28
C SER A 76 16.26 -5.30 12.03
N ASP A 77 17.12 -4.53 11.36
CA ASP A 77 18.29 -3.87 11.94
C ASP A 77 17.96 -2.45 12.42
N GLY A 78 16.71 -1.99 12.19
CA GLY A 78 16.22 -0.68 12.57
C GLY A 78 16.48 0.42 11.55
N ASN A 79 17.01 0.11 10.36
CA ASN A 79 17.16 1.09 9.29
C ASN A 79 15.79 1.38 8.68
N THR A 80 15.50 2.65 8.43
CA THR A 80 14.20 3.09 7.92
C THR A 80 14.35 3.85 6.62
N GLU A 81 13.60 3.41 5.60
CA GLU A 81 13.44 4.12 4.34
C GLU A 81 12.08 4.81 4.29
N TYR A 82 12.06 6.06 3.78
CA TYR A 82 10.86 6.90 3.73
C TYR A 82 10.46 7.20 2.29
N TYR A 83 9.15 7.10 2.03
CA TYR A 83 8.57 7.39 0.72
C TYR A 83 7.31 8.22 0.87
N ASP A 84 7.16 9.24 0.02
CA ASP A 84 5.96 10.04 -0.10
C ASP A 84 5.21 9.64 -1.37
N VAL A 85 3.96 9.20 -1.22
CA VAL A 85 3.12 8.76 -2.34
C VAL A 85 1.78 9.49 -2.30
N SER A 86 1.31 9.95 -3.45
CA SER A 86 0.01 10.60 -3.55
C SER A 86 -1.09 9.61 -3.89
N THR A 87 -2.25 9.79 -3.26
CA THR A 87 -3.46 9.04 -3.63
C THR A 87 -3.99 9.50 -4.99
N ASN A 88 -4.40 8.55 -5.81
CA ASN A 88 -5.03 8.79 -7.12
C ASN A 88 -6.53 9.15 -6.94
N GLU A 89 -7.27 9.30 -8.06
CA GLU A 89 -8.70 9.62 -8.06
C GLU A 89 -9.58 8.61 -7.28
N LYS A 90 -9.09 7.37 -7.11
CA LYS A 90 -9.76 6.32 -6.34
C LYS A 90 -9.34 6.32 -4.86
N GLY A 91 -8.58 7.33 -4.40
CA GLY A 91 -8.07 7.41 -3.04
C GLY A 91 -6.97 6.41 -2.73
N VAL A 92 -6.31 5.81 -3.74
CA VAL A 92 -5.30 4.76 -3.58
C VAL A 92 -3.91 5.31 -3.87
N ALA A 93 -3.01 5.19 -2.93
CA ALA A 93 -1.57 5.41 -3.11
C ALA A 93 -0.87 4.08 -3.40
N LYS A 94 0.08 4.06 -4.35
CA LYS A 94 0.83 2.86 -4.75
C LYS A 94 2.32 3.15 -4.82
N LEU A 95 3.12 2.31 -4.14
CA LEU A 95 4.57 2.33 -4.18
C LEU A 95 5.09 1.03 -4.80
N LYS A 96 5.99 1.12 -5.77
CA LYS A 96 6.73 -0.06 -6.24
C LYS A 96 7.78 -0.44 -5.20
N ILE A 97 7.76 -1.69 -4.74
CA ILE A 97 8.72 -2.21 -3.77
C ILE A 97 10.06 -2.48 -4.49
N ASP A 98 11.08 -1.75 -4.07
CA ASP A 98 12.47 -1.95 -4.51
C ASP A 98 13.41 -2.15 -3.30
N LEU A 99 12.85 -2.72 -2.24
CA LEU A 99 13.54 -3.03 -1.01
C LEU A 99 14.26 -4.38 -1.12
N PRO A 100 15.41 -4.56 -0.47
CA PRO A 100 16.05 -5.86 -0.34
C PRO A 100 15.13 -6.94 0.26
N LYS A 101 15.43 -8.22 -0.01
CA LYS A 101 14.76 -9.33 0.66
C LYS A 101 14.87 -9.19 2.17
N GLY A 102 13.75 -9.22 2.89
CA GLY A 102 13.73 -9.06 4.35
C GLY A 102 12.33 -8.97 4.93
N ASN A 103 12.27 -8.86 6.25
CA ASN A 103 11.05 -8.52 6.96
C ASN A 103 11.10 -7.03 7.32
N TYR A 104 9.99 -6.34 7.13
CA TYR A 104 9.89 -4.91 7.37
C TYR A 104 8.65 -4.59 8.20
N SER A 105 8.79 -3.64 9.10
CA SER A 105 7.65 -2.95 9.70
C SER A 105 7.33 -1.73 8.86
N VAL A 106 6.12 -1.62 8.35
CA VAL A 106 5.66 -0.50 7.52
C VAL A 106 4.74 0.37 8.36
N ASN A 107 5.10 1.64 8.53
CA ASN A 107 4.22 2.66 9.07
C ASN A 107 3.71 3.51 7.90
N ALA A 108 2.40 3.47 7.67
CA ALA A 108 1.73 4.33 6.72
C ALA A 108 1.02 5.45 7.47
N SER A 109 1.22 6.71 7.07
CA SER A 109 0.64 7.86 7.75
C SER A 109 0.17 8.94 6.78
N PHE A 110 -0.99 9.49 7.09
CA PHE A 110 -1.54 10.71 6.52
C PHE A 110 -1.50 11.79 7.59
N GLY A 111 -0.79 12.88 7.34
CA GLY A 111 -0.61 13.97 8.31
C GLY A 111 -1.84 14.84 8.57
N GLY A 112 -2.92 14.60 7.80
CA GLY A 112 -4.10 15.44 7.81
C GLY A 112 -3.91 16.72 6.97
N ASP A 113 -4.99 17.47 6.83
CA ASP A 113 -5.03 18.79 6.17
C ASP A 113 -6.06 19.70 6.84
N ASP A 114 -6.46 20.81 6.19
CA ASP A 114 -7.42 21.75 6.73
C ASP A 114 -8.81 21.15 6.97
N LYS A 115 -9.18 20.10 6.20
CA LYS A 115 -10.50 19.47 6.22
C LYS A 115 -10.50 18.13 6.95
N PHE A 116 -9.36 17.44 6.97
CA PHE A 116 -9.24 16.06 7.41
C PHE A 116 -8.25 15.91 8.56
N LYS A 117 -8.55 15.01 9.50
CA LYS A 117 -7.66 14.63 10.58
C LYS A 117 -6.58 13.67 10.06
N ALA A 118 -5.45 13.64 10.77
CA ALA A 118 -4.42 12.65 10.54
C ALA A 118 -4.90 11.23 10.86
N SER A 119 -4.33 10.23 10.14
CA SER A 119 -4.52 8.81 10.41
C SER A 119 -3.25 8.04 10.08
N SER A 120 -3.03 6.91 10.75
CA SER A 120 -1.89 6.02 10.51
C SER A 120 -2.22 4.59 10.88
N PHE A 121 -1.46 3.65 10.31
CA PHE A 121 -1.42 2.26 10.75
C PHE A 121 0.00 1.70 10.60
N THR A 122 0.26 0.59 11.27
CA THR A 122 1.52 -0.15 11.17
C THR A 122 1.24 -1.60 10.83
N GLN A 123 2.04 -2.17 9.93
CA GLN A 123 1.92 -3.53 9.44
C GLN A 123 3.30 -4.15 9.27
N ASN A 124 3.40 -5.47 9.45
CA ASN A 124 4.60 -6.22 9.10
C ASN A 124 4.44 -6.85 7.73
N ILE A 125 5.44 -6.67 6.87
CA ILE A 125 5.50 -7.25 5.54
C ILE A 125 6.77 -8.07 5.36
N ARG A 126 6.73 -8.99 4.39
CA ARG A 126 7.89 -9.77 3.96
C ARG A 126 8.17 -9.53 2.49
N VAL A 127 9.40 -9.11 2.18
CA VAL A 127 9.89 -8.94 0.81
C VAL A 127 10.73 -10.16 0.42
N LYS A 128 10.35 -10.81 -0.69
CA LYS A 128 11.06 -11.96 -1.28
C LYS A 128 11.78 -11.52 -2.56
N ASN A 129 12.84 -12.23 -2.92
CA ASN A 129 13.47 -12.03 -4.22
C ASN A 129 12.47 -12.33 -5.35
N LYS A 130 12.61 -11.61 -6.45
CA LYS A 130 11.97 -12.04 -7.69
C LYS A 130 12.54 -13.40 -8.07
N PRO A 131 11.71 -14.38 -8.45
CA PRO A 131 12.20 -15.64 -8.99
C PRO A 131 13.20 -15.31 -10.10
N GLN A 132 14.45 -15.78 -9.98
CA GLN A 132 15.39 -15.65 -11.08
C GLN A 132 14.99 -16.67 -12.14
N GLU A 133 14.63 -16.18 -13.33
CA GLU A 133 14.73 -17.03 -14.52
C GLU A 133 16.20 -17.45 -14.60
N LYS A 134 16.47 -18.72 -14.31
CA LYS A 134 17.78 -19.29 -14.62
C LYS A 134 17.91 -19.27 -16.14
N THR A 135 18.52 -18.25 -16.69
CA THR A 135 19.11 -18.33 -18.02
C THR A 135 20.22 -19.38 -17.92
N SER A 136 19.90 -20.62 -18.24
CA SER A 136 20.91 -21.64 -18.45
C SER A 136 21.65 -21.26 -19.74
N SER A 137 22.77 -20.58 -19.61
CA SER A 137 23.74 -20.50 -20.67
C SER A 137 24.32 -21.91 -20.86
N SER A 138 23.67 -22.71 -21.68
CA SER A 138 24.26 -23.96 -22.15
C SER A 138 25.36 -23.59 -23.14
N SER A 139 26.62 -23.73 -22.74
CA SER A 139 27.72 -23.86 -23.65
C SER A 139 27.51 -25.16 -24.42
N VAL A 140 27.18 -25.03 -25.71
CA VAL A 140 27.07 -26.15 -26.64
C VAL A 140 28.40 -26.82 -26.75
N ALA A 141 28.56 -27.99 -26.14
CA ALA A 141 29.60 -28.95 -26.47
C ALA A 141 28.95 -30.05 -27.33
N THR A 142 29.16 -29.95 -28.63
CA THR A 142 28.80 -30.98 -29.63
C THR A 142 29.56 -32.29 -29.33
N SER A 143 28.88 -33.28 -28.78
CA SER A 143 29.29 -34.67 -28.89
C SER A 143 28.09 -35.58 -28.62
N GLY A 144 27.75 -36.40 -29.61
CA GLY A 144 26.58 -37.26 -29.60
C GLY A 144 26.52 -38.23 -28.42
N LYS A 145 25.84 -37.82 -27.41
CA LYS A 145 25.46 -38.66 -26.26
C LYS A 145 24.00 -38.32 -25.94
N THR A 146 23.14 -39.33 -25.96
CA THR A 146 21.74 -39.24 -25.53
C THR A 146 21.74 -38.64 -24.12
N ILE A 147 21.33 -37.41 -23.98
CA ILE A 147 21.19 -36.73 -22.71
C ILE A 147 19.81 -37.09 -22.18
N THR A 148 19.76 -37.87 -21.11
CA THR A 148 18.56 -38.00 -20.29
C THR A 148 18.42 -36.71 -19.53
N PRO A 149 17.37 -35.91 -19.73
CA PRO A 149 17.21 -34.65 -19.02
C PRO A 149 17.05 -34.94 -17.53
N SER A 150 17.96 -34.44 -16.73
CA SER A 150 17.83 -34.45 -15.27
C SER A 150 17.02 -33.20 -14.89
N TYR A 151 15.77 -33.40 -14.54
CA TYR A 151 14.93 -32.33 -14.07
C TYR A 151 15.21 -32.06 -12.60
N GLU A 152 15.74 -30.89 -12.28
CA GLU A 152 15.87 -30.41 -10.91
C GLU A 152 14.62 -29.59 -10.60
N TYR A 153 13.72 -30.14 -9.77
CA TYR A 153 12.50 -29.49 -9.37
C TYR A 153 12.76 -28.65 -8.10
N GLU A 154 12.73 -27.34 -8.22
CA GLU A 154 12.59 -26.47 -7.06
C GLU A 154 11.11 -26.23 -6.78
N LYS A 155 10.69 -26.53 -5.55
CA LYS A 155 9.32 -26.23 -5.08
C LYS A 155 9.19 -24.71 -4.96
N TYR A 156 8.39 -24.12 -5.83
CA TYR A 156 7.96 -22.73 -5.68
C TYR A 156 6.78 -22.66 -4.69
N ASP A 157 6.71 -21.57 -3.89
CA ASP A 157 5.55 -21.20 -3.08
C ASP A 157 4.36 -20.72 -3.96
N GLY A 158 4.10 -21.38 -5.07
CA GLY A 158 3.05 -21.07 -6.01
C GLY A 158 2.58 -22.35 -6.70
N GLU A 159 1.32 -22.35 -7.11
CA GLU A 159 0.62 -23.50 -7.68
C GLU A 159 1.13 -23.93 -9.06
N TYR A 160 2.07 -23.20 -9.67
CA TYR A 160 2.52 -23.44 -11.05
C TYR A 160 4.04 -23.43 -11.17
N LYS A 161 4.56 -24.37 -11.97
CA LYS A 161 5.94 -24.39 -12.41
C LYS A 161 6.01 -24.31 -13.93
N MET A 162 6.79 -23.34 -14.44
CA MET A 162 7.18 -23.31 -15.84
C MET A 162 8.51 -24.04 -16.01
N PHE A 163 8.60 -24.94 -16.94
CA PHE A 163 9.87 -25.50 -17.37
C PHE A 163 10.00 -25.42 -18.89
N THR A 164 11.25 -25.32 -19.32
CA THR A 164 11.58 -25.22 -20.74
C THR A 164 12.37 -26.46 -21.11
N ASP A 165 11.92 -27.15 -22.14
CA ASP A 165 12.55 -28.35 -22.71
C ASP A 165 12.90 -28.10 -24.17
N GLU A 166 13.97 -28.71 -24.67
CA GLU A 166 14.40 -28.64 -26.04
C GLU A 166 14.05 -29.97 -26.72
N ARG A 167 13.09 -29.94 -27.63
CA ARG A 167 12.70 -31.07 -28.46
C ARG A 167 12.95 -30.73 -29.91
N ASP A 168 13.68 -31.56 -30.60
CA ASP A 168 13.93 -31.43 -32.04
C ASP A 168 14.52 -30.06 -32.47
N GLY A 169 15.29 -29.41 -31.56
CA GLY A 169 15.88 -28.10 -31.81
C GLY A 169 14.95 -26.92 -31.59
N GLU A 170 13.74 -27.15 -31.11
CA GLU A 170 12.79 -26.09 -30.71
C GLU A 170 12.63 -26.02 -29.18
N LEU A 171 12.49 -24.82 -28.67
CA LEU A 171 12.30 -24.55 -27.25
C LEU A 171 10.81 -24.59 -26.92
N PHE A 172 10.40 -25.52 -26.05
CA PHE A 172 9.03 -25.61 -25.55
C PHE A 172 8.98 -25.17 -24.11
N THR A 173 7.95 -24.37 -23.77
CA THR A 173 7.66 -23.94 -22.41
C THR A 173 6.33 -24.49 -21.99
N ASP A 174 6.33 -25.38 -21.02
CA ASP A 174 5.12 -26.00 -20.49
C ASP A 174 4.82 -25.49 -19.07
N VAL A 175 3.55 -25.34 -18.75
CA VAL A 175 3.07 -24.93 -17.41
C VAL A 175 2.43 -26.13 -16.75
N LEU A 176 2.98 -26.54 -15.61
CA LEU A 176 2.46 -27.64 -14.80
C LEU A 176 1.83 -27.11 -13.52
N SER A 177 0.68 -27.65 -13.15
CA SER A 177 0.05 -27.41 -11.87
C SER A 177 0.48 -28.44 -10.83
N TRP A 178 0.72 -28.02 -9.58
CA TRP A 178 1.00 -28.93 -8.48
C TRP A 178 -0.28 -29.53 -7.90
N ASP A 179 -0.36 -30.85 -7.84
CA ASP A 179 -1.43 -31.57 -7.15
C ASP A 179 -0.95 -31.98 -5.75
N GLU A 180 -1.53 -31.35 -4.73
CA GLU A 180 -1.18 -31.62 -3.34
C GLU A 180 -1.55 -33.03 -2.89
N ASN A 181 -2.59 -33.65 -3.48
CA ASN A 181 -3.03 -34.99 -3.13
C ASN A 181 -2.15 -36.06 -3.75
N ALA A 182 -1.67 -35.84 -4.95
CA ALA A 182 -0.77 -36.75 -5.66
C ALA A 182 0.69 -36.51 -5.34
N GLY A 183 1.06 -35.34 -4.80
CA GLY A 183 2.45 -34.95 -4.51
C GLY A 183 3.32 -34.82 -5.75
N CYS A 184 2.72 -34.50 -6.89
CA CYS A 184 3.41 -34.36 -8.17
C CYS A 184 2.79 -33.25 -9.04
N TYR A 185 3.54 -32.85 -10.08
CA TYR A 185 3.05 -31.91 -11.07
C TYR A 185 2.33 -32.66 -12.20
N HIS A 186 1.23 -32.06 -12.71
CA HIS A 186 0.54 -32.53 -13.92
C HIS A 186 0.39 -31.42 -14.94
N TRP A 187 0.09 -31.88 -16.16
CA TRP A 187 -0.27 -31.03 -17.32
C TRP A 187 -1.65 -30.43 -17.15
#